data_86d63d5f45eedf4152f7f80693810539
#
_entry.id   86d63d5f45eedf4152f7f80693810539
#
_cell.length_a   1.000
_cell.length_b   1.000
_cell.length_c   1.000
_cell.angle_alpha   90.00
_cell.angle_beta   90.00
_cell.angle_gamma   90.00
#
_symmetry.space_group_name_H-M   'P 1'
#
loop_
_entity.id
_entity.type
_entity.pdbx_description
1 polymer ?
#
loop_
_entity_poly.entity_id
_entity_poly.type
_entity_poly.pdbx_seq_one_letter_code
_entity_poly.pdbx_strand_id
1 'polypeptide(L)'
;VDVTAGMGINVPPTQWRTLIAQEDVVLLDNRNSFEFRLGRFHNAIDPGVANFRDFPNYVKAHVSQWKAEGKRVAMYCTGGIRCEKTTAWMRDFDLPVYQLEGGILNYFAQMPDAERDWDGECFVFDNRIALDTHLQETPTTLEDVYAGEPDGEWRLSRARRLHGDGN
;
A
#
# COMPACT_ATOMS: atom_id res chain seq x y z
N VAL A 1 18.00 -7.15 17.96
CA VAL A 1 17.34 -8.37 17.55
C VAL A 1 17.61 -8.63 16.10
N ASP A 2 18.06 -9.79 15.83
CA ASP A 2 18.34 -10.20 14.46
C ASP A 2 17.05 -10.45 13.72
N VAL A 3 16.95 -9.84 12.57
CA VAL A 3 15.82 -10.05 11.69
C VAL A 3 16.27 -11.01 10.61
N THR A 4 15.58 -12.12 10.50
CA THR A 4 15.88 -13.10 9.47
C THR A 4 15.43 -12.58 8.12
N ALA A 5 16.24 -12.80 7.09
CA ALA A 5 15.87 -12.42 5.74
C ALA A 5 14.51 -13.04 5.39
N GLY A 6 13.69 -12.29 4.71
CA GLY A 6 12.34 -12.71 4.36
C GLY A 6 11.28 -12.47 5.43
N MET A 7 11.69 -12.02 6.61
CA MET A 7 10.73 -11.66 7.64
C MET A 7 10.37 -10.19 7.53
N GLY A 8 9.12 -9.86 7.89
CA GLY A 8 8.67 -8.48 7.90
C GLY A 8 9.30 -7.71 9.03
N ILE A 9 9.76 -6.51 8.73
CA ILE A 9 10.33 -5.61 9.71
C ILE A 9 9.38 -4.43 9.84
N ASN A 10 8.71 -4.31 10.98
CA ASN A 10 7.80 -3.20 11.21
C ASN A 10 8.57 -1.92 11.43
N VAL A 11 8.19 -0.86 10.70
CA VAL A 11 8.85 0.44 10.77
C VAL A 11 7.84 1.47 11.25
N PRO A 12 8.08 2.13 12.39
CA PRO A 12 7.19 3.17 12.88
C PRO A 12 7.12 4.35 11.92
N PRO A 13 6.02 5.11 11.92
CA PRO A 13 5.85 6.23 10.98
C PRO A 13 7.00 7.22 10.91
N THR A 14 7.59 7.60 12.05
CA THR A 14 8.70 8.56 12.07
C THR A 14 9.93 8.01 11.35
N GLN A 15 10.20 6.73 11.49
CA GLN A 15 11.33 6.09 10.81
C GLN A 15 10.99 5.76 9.36
N TRP A 16 9.73 5.51 9.07
CA TRP A 16 9.28 5.23 7.72
C TRP A 16 9.59 6.39 6.77
N ARG A 17 9.36 7.62 7.23
CA ARG A 17 9.66 8.81 6.43
C ARG A 17 11.12 8.84 6.00
N THR A 18 12.02 8.52 6.91
CA THR A 18 13.45 8.49 6.62
C THR A 18 13.79 7.35 5.65
N LEU A 19 13.18 6.19 5.89
CA LEU A 19 13.44 5.01 5.06
C LEU A 19 13.05 5.23 3.60
N ILE A 20 11.85 5.73 3.36
CA ILE A 20 11.35 5.87 1.98
C ILE A 20 12.04 6.99 1.22
N ALA A 21 12.81 7.83 1.90
CA ALA A 21 13.59 8.88 1.25
C ALA A 21 14.93 8.35 0.73
N GLN A 22 15.32 7.12 1.07
CA GLN A 22 16.59 6.54 0.65
C GLN A 22 16.52 6.07 -0.79
N GLU A 23 17.60 6.31 -1.55
CA GLU A 23 17.63 5.95 -2.96
C GLU A 23 17.70 4.45 -3.20
N ASP A 24 18.22 3.69 -2.23
CA ASP A 24 18.35 2.24 -2.35
C ASP A 24 17.08 1.48 -1.93
N VAL A 25 15.99 2.18 -1.66
CA VAL A 25 14.74 1.56 -1.23
C VAL A 25 13.77 1.48 -2.40
N VAL A 26 13.29 0.25 -2.65
CA VAL A 26 12.18 0.00 -3.58
C VAL A 26 10.91 0.06 -2.74
N LEU A 27 10.06 1.05 -2.99
CA LEU A 27 8.85 1.24 -2.22
C LEU A 27 7.66 0.71 -3.02
N LEU A 28 7.05 -0.36 -2.53
CA LEU A 28 5.94 -1.02 -3.21
C LEU A 28 4.62 -0.75 -2.50
N ASP A 29 3.63 -0.37 -3.28
CA ASP A 29 2.27 -0.22 -2.78
C ASP A 29 1.60 -1.59 -2.86
N ASN A 30 1.26 -2.15 -1.73
CA ASN A 30 0.68 -3.49 -1.64
C ASN A 30 -0.84 -3.43 -1.63
N ARG A 31 -1.40 -2.57 -2.47
CA ARG A 31 -2.85 -2.39 -2.60
C ARG A 31 -3.24 -2.56 -4.07
N ASN A 32 -4.53 -2.38 -4.35
CA ASN A 32 -5.01 -2.40 -5.73
C ASN A 32 -4.60 -1.13 -6.47
N SER A 33 -4.50 -1.22 -7.80
CA SER A 33 -4.08 -0.08 -8.61
C SER A 33 -5.00 1.13 -8.49
N PHE A 34 -6.31 0.91 -8.30
CA PHE A 34 -7.22 2.05 -8.13
C PHE A 34 -6.94 2.81 -6.83
N GLU A 35 -6.50 2.10 -5.79
CA GLU A 35 -6.11 2.76 -4.53
C GLU A 35 -4.85 3.59 -4.73
N PHE A 36 -3.89 3.04 -5.48
CA PHE A 36 -2.66 3.75 -5.81
C PHE A 36 -2.94 5.03 -6.58
N ARG A 37 -3.86 4.97 -7.55
CA ARG A 37 -4.19 6.16 -8.34
C ARG A 37 -4.86 7.24 -7.51
N LEU A 38 -5.66 6.84 -6.52
CA LEU A 38 -6.32 7.80 -5.64
C LEU A 38 -5.34 8.51 -4.71
N GLY A 39 -4.34 7.80 -4.22
CA GLY A 39 -3.33 8.38 -3.37
C GLY A 39 -2.21 7.41 -3.06
N ARG A 40 -1.00 7.94 -2.86
CA ARG A 40 0.20 7.12 -2.66
C ARG A 40 1.32 7.91 -2.02
N PHE A 41 2.25 7.21 -1.39
CA PHE A 41 3.49 7.85 -0.95
C PHE A 41 4.33 8.26 -2.17
N HIS A 42 5.11 9.31 -2.00
CA HIS A 42 6.06 9.74 -3.03
C HIS A 42 7.02 8.59 -3.35
N ASN A 43 7.32 8.42 -4.63
CA ASN A 43 8.23 7.38 -5.13
C ASN A 43 7.70 5.95 -5.00
N ALA A 44 6.45 5.77 -4.61
CA ALA A 44 5.88 4.43 -4.54
C ALA A 44 5.66 3.87 -5.93
N ILE A 45 5.80 2.54 -6.03
CA ILE A 45 5.60 1.80 -7.27
C ILE A 45 4.32 0.99 -7.15
N ASP A 46 3.47 1.09 -8.17
CA ASP A 46 2.30 0.24 -8.30
C ASP A 46 2.74 -1.02 -9.05
N PRO A 47 2.74 -2.20 -8.42
CA PRO A 47 3.11 -3.43 -9.13
C PRO A 47 2.21 -3.76 -10.31
N GLY A 48 1.00 -3.17 -10.37
CA GLY A 48 0.12 -3.36 -11.51
C GLY A 48 -0.52 -4.75 -11.57
N VAL A 49 -0.59 -5.44 -10.44
CA VAL A 49 -1.16 -6.78 -10.39
C VAL A 49 -2.69 -6.70 -10.33
N ALA A 50 -3.35 -7.62 -11.05
CA ALA A 50 -4.80 -7.64 -11.14
C ALA A 50 -5.46 -8.01 -9.82
N ASN A 51 -4.81 -8.85 -9.03
CA ASN A 51 -5.31 -9.21 -7.71
C ASN A 51 -4.12 -9.55 -6.80
N PHE A 52 -4.41 -9.60 -5.50
CA PHE A 52 -3.41 -9.78 -4.46
C PHE A 52 -2.55 -11.03 -4.69
N ARG A 53 -3.16 -12.11 -5.15
CA ARG A 53 -2.43 -13.38 -5.32
C ARG A 53 -1.34 -13.31 -6.39
N ASP A 54 -1.38 -12.31 -7.26
CA ASP A 54 -0.37 -12.15 -8.32
C ASP A 54 0.86 -11.40 -7.83
N PHE A 55 0.81 -10.84 -6.63
CA PHE A 55 1.90 -10.07 -6.07
C PHE A 55 3.20 -10.89 -5.93
N PRO A 56 3.16 -12.14 -5.46
CA PRO A 56 4.39 -12.94 -5.36
C PRO A 56 5.09 -13.13 -6.71
N ASN A 57 4.33 -13.24 -7.79
CA ASN A 57 4.92 -13.37 -9.12
C ASN A 57 5.65 -12.09 -9.53
N TYR A 58 5.10 -10.95 -9.17
CA TYR A 58 5.76 -9.67 -9.43
C TYR A 58 7.09 -9.61 -8.69
N VAL A 59 7.10 -9.96 -7.42
CA VAL A 59 8.32 -9.95 -6.61
C VAL A 59 9.34 -10.94 -7.18
N LYS A 60 8.88 -12.14 -7.53
CA LYS A 60 9.76 -13.17 -8.08
C LYS A 60 10.46 -12.69 -9.35
N ALA A 61 9.76 -11.90 -10.15
CA ALA A 61 10.32 -11.39 -11.41
C ALA A 61 11.40 -10.31 -11.18
N HIS A 62 11.41 -9.66 -10.01
CA HIS A 62 12.29 -8.52 -9.75
C HIS A 62 13.33 -8.76 -8.66
N VAL A 63 13.15 -9.80 -7.83
CA VAL A 63 13.97 -9.96 -6.62
C VAL A 63 15.46 -10.12 -6.93
N SER A 64 15.81 -10.84 -8.01
CA SER A 64 17.20 -11.03 -8.38
C SER A 64 17.88 -9.71 -8.73
N GLN A 65 17.17 -8.85 -9.45
CA GLN A 65 17.67 -7.54 -9.81
C GLN A 65 17.86 -6.67 -8.58
N TRP A 66 16.88 -6.68 -7.68
CA TRP A 66 16.98 -5.89 -6.45
C TRP A 66 18.17 -6.30 -5.61
N LYS A 67 18.40 -7.61 -5.48
CA LYS A 67 19.55 -8.12 -4.74
C LYS A 67 20.86 -7.71 -5.41
N ALA A 68 20.92 -7.82 -6.73
CA ALA A 68 22.12 -7.47 -7.47
C ALA A 68 22.46 -5.98 -7.34
N GLU A 69 21.43 -5.13 -7.22
CA GLU A 69 21.60 -3.69 -7.09
C GLU A 69 21.75 -3.23 -5.65
N GLY A 70 21.71 -4.15 -4.69
CA GLY A 70 21.79 -3.79 -3.28
C GLY A 70 20.58 -3.07 -2.75
N LYS A 71 19.42 -3.27 -3.36
CA LYS A 71 18.18 -2.57 -2.98
C LYS A 71 17.54 -3.22 -1.75
N ARG A 72 16.88 -2.39 -0.97
CA ARG A 72 16.01 -2.82 0.12
C ARG A 72 14.57 -2.64 -0.32
N VAL A 73 13.67 -3.48 0.17
CA VAL A 73 12.26 -3.43 -0.21
C VAL A 73 11.41 -2.97 0.96
N ALA A 74 10.58 -1.98 0.73
CA ALA A 74 9.60 -1.51 1.70
C ALA A 74 8.22 -1.63 1.08
N MET A 75 7.23 -2.01 1.88
CA MET A 75 5.86 -2.17 1.42
C MET A 75 4.89 -1.54 2.40
N TYR A 76 3.75 -1.12 1.90
CA TYR A 76 2.70 -0.60 2.76
C TYR A 76 1.32 -0.96 2.22
N CYS A 77 0.35 -0.94 3.11
CA CYS A 77 -1.06 -1.07 2.77
C CYS A 77 -1.85 -0.15 3.68
N THR A 78 -3.16 -0.21 3.61
CA THR A 78 -4.01 0.73 4.35
C THR A 78 -3.90 0.54 5.86
N GLY A 79 -4.11 -0.69 6.35
CA GLY A 79 -4.10 -0.97 7.78
C GLY A 79 -3.02 -1.94 8.25
N GLY A 80 -2.15 -2.39 7.37
CA GLY A 80 -1.05 -3.28 7.72
C GLY A 80 -1.31 -4.77 7.50
N ILE A 81 -2.56 -5.19 7.37
CA ILE A 81 -2.92 -6.61 7.32
C ILE A 81 -2.41 -7.29 6.05
N ARG A 82 -2.55 -6.65 4.90
CA ARG A 82 -2.10 -7.23 3.63
C ARG A 82 -0.60 -7.44 3.61
N CYS A 83 0.15 -6.55 4.23
CA CYS A 83 1.61 -6.65 4.29
C CYS A 83 2.05 -7.87 5.09
N GLU A 84 1.32 -8.22 6.16
CA GLU A 84 1.66 -9.39 6.95
C GLU A 84 1.60 -10.67 6.11
N LYS A 85 0.56 -10.80 5.27
CA LYS A 85 0.43 -11.95 4.39
C LYS A 85 1.52 -11.98 3.34
N THR A 86 1.83 -10.82 2.77
CA THR A 86 2.85 -10.72 1.72
C THR A 86 4.23 -11.06 2.24
N THR A 87 4.58 -10.62 3.45
CA THR A 87 5.90 -10.93 4.01
C THR A 87 6.08 -12.42 4.24
N ALA A 88 4.99 -13.13 4.54
CA ALA A 88 5.06 -14.58 4.66
C ALA A 88 5.48 -15.23 3.33
N TRP A 89 5.01 -14.71 2.23
CA TRP A 89 5.40 -15.22 0.90
C TRP A 89 6.84 -14.86 0.57
N MET A 90 7.29 -13.66 0.98
CA MET A 90 8.61 -13.17 0.62
C MET A 90 9.73 -13.81 1.43
N ARG A 91 9.37 -14.60 2.43
CA ARG A 91 10.36 -15.31 3.23
C ARG A 91 11.27 -16.19 2.39
N ASP A 92 10.72 -16.76 1.33
CA ASP A 92 11.48 -17.68 0.47
C ASP A 92 12.45 -16.97 -0.47
N PHE A 93 12.37 -15.66 -0.58
CA PHE A 93 13.23 -14.90 -1.48
C PHE A 93 14.52 -14.42 -0.80
N ASP A 94 14.68 -14.70 0.47
CA ASP A 94 15.89 -14.32 1.22
C ASP A 94 16.16 -12.82 1.09
N LEU A 95 15.12 -12.02 1.29
CA LEU A 95 15.19 -10.57 1.12
C LEU A 95 14.46 -9.91 2.28
N PRO A 96 15.14 -9.04 3.05
CA PRO A 96 14.48 -8.31 4.12
C PRO A 96 13.41 -7.38 3.56
N VAL A 97 12.25 -7.38 4.19
CA VAL A 97 11.13 -6.53 3.76
C VAL A 97 10.70 -5.65 4.92
N TYR A 98 10.74 -4.35 4.70
CA TYR A 98 10.28 -3.37 5.67
C TYR A 98 8.81 -3.07 5.40
N GLN A 99 8.03 -2.97 6.44
CA GLN A 99 6.61 -2.64 6.28
C GLN A 99 6.22 -1.54 7.25
N LEU A 100 5.33 -0.68 6.79
CA LEU A 100 4.84 0.44 7.59
C LEU A 100 3.95 -0.09 8.71
N GLU A 101 4.37 0.12 9.95
CA GLU A 101 3.62 -0.33 11.10
C GLU A 101 2.25 0.34 11.15
N GLY A 102 1.20 -0.48 11.18
CA GLY A 102 -0.17 0.02 11.19
C GLY A 102 -0.67 0.60 9.88
N GLY A 103 0.16 0.61 8.83
CA GLY A 103 -0.24 1.06 7.50
C GLY A 103 -0.44 2.56 7.37
N ILE A 104 -1.07 2.96 6.27
CA ILE A 104 -1.27 4.37 5.92
C ILE A 104 -2.07 5.11 7.00
N LEU A 105 -3.12 4.48 7.51
CA LEU A 105 -3.97 5.17 8.48
C LEU A 105 -3.22 5.53 9.75
N ASN A 106 -2.35 4.63 10.21
CA ASN A 106 -1.50 4.91 11.36
C ASN A 106 -0.50 6.02 11.04
N TYR A 107 0.02 6.04 9.83
CA TYR A 107 0.94 7.10 9.41
C TYR A 107 0.27 8.47 9.49
N PHE A 108 -0.95 8.57 8.97
CA PHE A 108 -1.68 9.83 9.02
C PHE A 108 -2.01 10.24 10.46
N ALA A 109 -2.29 9.25 11.34
CA ALA A 109 -2.59 9.54 12.75
C ALA A 109 -1.37 10.03 13.49
N GLN A 110 -0.18 9.52 13.17
CA GLN A 110 1.04 9.82 13.89
C GLN A 110 1.82 11.01 13.32
N MET A 111 1.60 11.34 12.04
CA MET A 111 2.39 12.33 11.32
C MET A 111 1.50 13.51 10.92
N PRO A 112 1.52 14.62 11.70
CA PRO A 112 0.67 15.78 11.39
C PRO A 112 0.91 16.40 10.02
N ASP A 113 2.10 16.20 9.48
CA ASP A 113 2.51 16.76 8.18
C ASP A 113 2.68 15.65 7.14
N ALA A 114 1.83 14.63 7.20
CA ALA A 114 1.92 13.48 6.28
C ALA A 114 1.81 13.90 4.80
N GLU A 115 1.17 15.03 4.51
CA GLU A 115 1.06 15.53 3.15
C GLU A 115 2.42 15.83 2.51
N ARG A 116 3.47 15.91 3.30
CA ARG A 116 4.84 16.10 2.76
C ARG A 116 5.33 14.85 2.03
N ASP A 117 4.78 13.69 2.37
CA ASP A 117 5.24 12.41 1.85
C ASP A 117 4.17 11.69 1.03
N TRP A 118 2.97 12.20 1.03
CA TRP A 118 1.80 11.55 0.44
C TRP A 118 1.11 12.46 -0.55
N ASP A 119 0.72 11.89 -1.69
CA ASP A 119 -0.09 12.59 -2.71
C ASP A 119 -1.49 11.99 -2.74
N GLY A 120 -2.51 12.84 -2.65
CA GLY A 120 -3.89 12.42 -2.83
C GLY A 120 -4.57 11.96 -1.55
N GLU A 121 -5.51 11.04 -1.72
CA GLU A 121 -6.37 10.54 -0.64
C GLU A 121 -6.14 9.06 -0.42
N CYS A 122 -6.58 8.56 0.74
CA CYS A 122 -6.47 7.14 1.06
C CYS A 122 -7.84 6.48 0.95
N PHE A 123 -7.97 5.48 0.08
CA PHE A 123 -9.20 4.70 -0.03
C PHE A 123 -9.36 3.82 1.21
N VAL A 124 -10.58 3.78 1.74
CA VAL A 124 -10.95 2.89 2.84
C VAL A 124 -12.18 2.09 2.45
N PHE A 125 -12.25 0.84 2.92
CA PHE A 125 -13.33 -0.08 2.56
C PHE A 125 -14.52 0.06 3.52
N ASP A 126 -14.92 1.32 3.79
CA ASP A 126 -16.10 1.57 4.61
C ASP A 126 -16.89 2.74 4.00
N ASN A 127 -17.93 3.20 4.71
CA ASN A 127 -18.82 4.22 4.18
C ASN A 127 -18.17 5.58 3.93
N ARG A 128 -16.99 5.81 4.46
CA ARG A 128 -16.27 7.05 4.24
C ARG A 128 -15.63 7.14 2.87
N ILE A 129 -15.31 6.01 2.25
CA ILE A 129 -14.74 5.86 0.92
C ILE A 129 -13.30 6.36 0.82
N ALA A 130 -13.05 7.63 1.08
CA ALA A 130 -11.71 8.19 0.99
C ALA A 130 -11.45 9.20 2.11
N LEU A 131 -10.23 9.21 2.61
CA LEU A 131 -9.81 10.12 3.67
C LEU A 131 -8.61 10.94 3.19
N ASP A 132 -8.50 12.17 3.68
CA ASP A 132 -7.31 12.97 3.45
C ASP A 132 -6.23 12.64 4.49
N THR A 133 -5.09 13.33 4.44
CA THR A 133 -3.97 13.05 5.35
C THR A 133 -4.27 13.41 6.81
N HIS A 134 -5.38 14.06 7.08
CA HIS A 134 -5.84 14.38 8.43
C HIS A 134 -6.98 13.46 8.86
N LEU A 135 -7.20 12.35 8.13
CA LEU A 135 -8.22 11.35 8.41
C LEU A 135 -9.63 11.91 8.32
N GLN A 136 -9.82 12.95 7.52
CA GLN A 136 -11.13 13.55 7.29
C GLN A 136 -11.74 13.00 6.02
N GLU A 137 -13.05 12.74 6.04
CA GLU A 137 -13.76 12.32 4.85
C GLU A 137 -13.65 13.37 3.75
N THR A 138 -13.56 12.90 2.50
CA THR A 138 -13.51 13.76 1.33
C THR A 138 -14.79 13.56 0.52
N PRO A 139 -15.11 14.45 -0.43
CA PRO A 139 -16.29 14.28 -1.28
C PRO A 139 -16.11 13.23 -2.38
N THR A 140 -14.99 12.54 -2.42
CA THR A 140 -14.75 11.50 -3.42
C THR A 140 -15.80 10.39 -3.32
N THR A 141 -16.33 9.98 -4.46
CA THR A 141 -17.38 8.96 -4.53
C THR A 141 -16.81 7.63 -5.03
N LEU A 142 -17.59 6.55 -4.86
CA LEU A 142 -17.20 5.25 -5.42
C LEU A 142 -17.07 5.32 -6.94
N GLU A 143 -17.93 6.11 -7.60
CA GLU A 143 -17.84 6.31 -9.03
C GLU A 143 -16.49 6.92 -9.42
N ASP A 144 -16.02 7.89 -8.65
CA ASP A 144 -14.73 8.52 -8.90
C ASP A 144 -13.58 7.51 -8.74
N VAL A 145 -13.67 6.69 -7.70
CA VAL A 145 -12.62 5.72 -7.37
C VAL A 145 -12.45 4.69 -8.49
N TYR A 146 -13.56 4.18 -9.02
CA TYR A 146 -13.52 3.10 -10.01
C TYR A 146 -13.57 3.57 -11.45
N ALA A 147 -13.63 4.87 -11.68
CA ALA A 147 -13.65 5.41 -13.04
C ALA A 147 -12.40 4.99 -13.80
N GLY A 148 -12.61 4.44 -15.00
CA GLY A 148 -11.50 4.03 -15.85
C GLY A 148 -10.88 2.68 -15.51
N GLU A 149 -11.36 2.00 -14.47
CA GLU A 149 -10.89 0.65 -14.16
C GLU A 149 -11.46 -0.36 -15.14
N PRO A 150 -10.67 -1.36 -15.58
CA PRO A 150 -11.18 -2.40 -16.49
C PRO A 150 -12.40 -3.13 -15.95
N ASP A 151 -12.47 -3.33 -14.64
CA ASP A 151 -13.59 -4.00 -13.98
C ASP A 151 -14.36 -3.02 -13.08
N GLY A 152 -14.34 -1.72 -13.42
CA GLY A 152 -14.90 -0.67 -12.57
C GLY A 152 -16.38 -0.85 -12.26
N GLU A 153 -17.18 -1.23 -13.26
CA GLU A 153 -18.61 -1.42 -13.03
C GLU A 153 -18.87 -2.56 -12.04
N TRP A 154 -18.14 -3.66 -12.18
CA TRP A 154 -18.28 -4.79 -11.29
C TRP A 154 -17.86 -4.42 -9.86
N ARG A 155 -16.73 -3.72 -9.73
CA ARG A 155 -16.25 -3.28 -8.42
C ARG A 155 -17.21 -2.31 -7.76
N LEU A 156 -17.75 -1.39 -8.54
CA LEU A 156 -18.71 -0.41 -8.04
C LEU A 156 -19.98 -1.10 -7.55
N SER A 157 -20.51 -2.04 -8.33
CA SER A 157 -21.68 -2.79 -7.96
C SER A 157 -21.48 -3.57 -6.67
N ARG A 158 -20.33 -4.24 -6.56
CA ARG A 158 -19.99 -5.02 -5.38
C ARG A 158 -19.83 -4.13 -4.15
N ALA A 159 -19.16 -3.00 -4.30
CA ALA A 159 -18.94 -2.07 -3.20
C ALA A 159 -20.25 -1.50 -2.68
N ARG A 160 -21.18 -1.18 -3.59
CA ARG A 160 -22.50 -0.69 -3.20
C ARG A 160 -23.24 -1.71 -2.36
N ARG A 161 -23.18 -2.99 -2.74
CA ARG A 161 -23.83 -4.05 -1.95
C ARG A 161 -23.21 -4.16 -0.56
N LEU A 162 -21.88 -4.09 -0.47
CA LEU A 162 -21.19 -4.20 0.81
C LEU A 162 -21.46 -3.02 1.73
N HIS A 163 -21.72 -1.85 1.15
CA HIS A 163 -21.97 -0.63 1.92
C HIS A 163 -23.45 -0.38 2.15
N GLY A 164 -24.30 -1.35 1.83
CA GLY A 164 -25.73 -1.21 2.05
C GLY A 164 -26.39 -0.23 1.14
N ASP A 165 -25.91 -0.11 -0.07
CA ASP A 165 -26.40 0.85 -1.03
C ASP A 165 -27.85 0.59 -1.43
N GLY A 166 -28.36 -0.56 -1.11
CA GLY A 166 -29.78 -0.86 -1.33
C GLY A 166 -30.70 -0.23 -0.30
N ASN A 167 -30.18 0.52 0.61
CA ASN A 167 -30.95 1.20 1.63
C ASN A 167 -31.85 2.26 1.03
#